data_6f78ad918cea7134f80c6d7225c62344
#
_entry.id   6f78ad918cea7134f80c6d7225c62344
#
_cell.length_a   1.000
_cell.length_b   1.000
_cell.length_c   1.000
_cell.angle_alpha   90.00
_cell.angle_beta   90.00
_cell.angle_gamma   90.00
#
_symmetry.space_group_name_H-M   'P 1'
#
loop_
_entity.id
_entity.type
_entity.pdbx_description
1 polymer ?
#
loop_
_entity_poly.entity_id
_entity_poly.type
_entity_poly.pdbx_seq_one_letter_code
_entity_poly.pdbx_strand_id
1 'polypeptide(L)'
;MEPVSEAQRSANSGYTGLFSKQGVLSFKAFLVLCLFAGAGSAAHAQLLWSEEFNTGTAPDPEVWSYDLGATGWGNNELQEYTSASQNVRIEGGTLIITAQKSESGFTSARIRTEDKLTFKYGKIEARIKVPDLADGLWPAFWTLGNNFSQVGWPFCGELDVMEMGSGASISQGVINRRVSSTAHWDNDGSYASYGLSVDTSSDLDDGFHIYSMNWTPEEVTTYIDGQQIWAFRIKEDTCTSCTEFHQPHFVILNMAVGGNFTGLLGADQITATTPAEMYVDYIRISDNGFTEVGGSSVVNNPPGVGPEYSGSWYSPGQSGHGFSIEVGETAPGVPLAVVYWYTYDDLGNPIFMVGNGTPVGNTLEFNIFESPVGMKYGEFDPDTVVRNNGGTVVFEFSDSDTATFSYTPSEFSNSEWGHTTPIVNLPLVKLFSIPVSTSN
;
A
#
# COMPACT_ATOMS: atom_id res chain seq x y z
N MET A 1 -66.07 10.54 -12.11
CA MET A 1 -66.87 11.78 -11.94
C MET A 1 -65.83 12.90 -11.71
N GLU A 2 -65.57 13.61 -12.75
CA GLU A 2 -65.08 14.99 -12.79
C GLU A 2 -66.16 15.93 -12.18
N PRO A 3 -66.00 17.22 -11.98
CA PRO A 3 -65.00 18.12 -12.60
C PRO A 3 -64.53 19.33 -11.72
N VAL A 4 -63.48 20.06 -12.16
CA VAL A 4 -63.44 21.45 -12.72
C VAL A 4 -63.68 22.61 -11.71
N SER A 5 -62.95 23.73 -11.61
CA SER A 5 -62.40 24.74 -12.50
C SER A 5 -61.77 25.89 -11.70
N GLU A 6 -60.73 26.52 -12.20
CA GLU A 6 -60.67 27.92 -12.76
C GLU A 6 -61.10 29.10 -11.82
N ALA A 7 -60.46 30.21 -11.76
CA ALA A 7 -59.78 31.10 -12.67
C ALA A 7 -59.27 32.36 -11.94
N GLN A 8 -58.14 32.89 -12.33
CA GLN A 8 -57.90 34.13 -13.12
C GLN A 8 -58.11 35.53 -12.47
N ARG A 9 -57.08 36.33 -12.78
CA ARG A 9 -57.01 37.76 -13.17
C ARG A 9 -56.60 38.73 -12.06
N SER A 10 -55.60 39.49 -12.26
CA SER A 10 -55.09 40.55 -13.17
C SER A 10 -55.12 41.88 -12.39
N ALA A 11 -54.28 42.84 -12.48
CA ALA A 11 -53.65 43.58 -13.51
C ALA A 11 -52.85 44.77 -12.91
N ASN A 12 -51.77 45.07 -13.57
CA ASN A 12 -51.32 46.35 -14.13
C ASN A 12 -51.22 47.62 -13.30
N SER A 13 -50.15 48.28 -13.42
CA SER A 13 -49.74 49.61 -13.90
C SER A 13 -48.60 50.16 -13.04
N GLY A 14 -47.49 50.60 -13.47
CA GLY A 14 -47.09 51.45 -14.56
C GLY A 14 -46.59 52.78 -13.97
N TYR A 15 -45.30 53.12 -14.19
CA TYR A 15 -44.85 54.41 -14.63
C TYR A 15 -43.33 54.63 -14.45
N THR A 16 -42.72 54.89 -15.51
CA THR A 16 -41.57 55.64 -15.99
C THR A 16 -40.87 56.64 -15.06
N GLY A 17 -39.52 56.68 -15.22
CA GLY A 17 -38.72 57.87 -14.94
C GLY A 17 -37.25 57.69 -14.81
N LEU A 18 -36.52 57.72 -15.87
CA LEU A 18 -35.34 58.49 -16.32
C LEU A 18 -34.16 58.73 -15.36
N PHE A 19 -32.97 58.24 -15.88
CA PHE A 19 -31.57 58.80 -15.89
C PHE A 19 -30.87 59.18 -14.58
N SER A 20 -29.72 58.62 -14.25
CA SER A 20 -28.37 58.93 -14.75
C SER A 20 -27.27 58.24 -13.98
N LYS A 21 -26.33 57.72 -14.74
CA LYS A 21 -24.85 57.62 -14.58
C LYS A 21 -24.19 57.33 -13.22
N GLN A 22 -23.34 56.37 -13.35
CA GLN A 22 -22.01 56.14 -12.82
C GLN A 22 -21.86 54.94 -11.88
N GLY A 23 -21.22 54.03 -12.42
CA GLY A 23 -20.66 52.82 -12.09
C GLY A 23 -19.72 52.81 -10.87
N VAL A 24 -19.98 51.87 -10.03
CA VAL A 24 -18.98 51.16 -9.24
C VAL A 24 -19.45 49.72 -9.24
N LEU A 25 -18.72 48.86 -9.97
CA LEU A 25 -18.86 47.40 -9.83
C LEU A 25 -18.39 47.01 -8.44
N SER A 26 -19.29 46.85 -7.53
CA SER A 26 -19.03 46.18 -6.26
C SER A 26 -19.15 44.67 -6.49
N PHE A 27 -18.04 44.01 -6.59
CA PHE A 27 -17.96 42.56 -6.50
C PHE A 27 -18.38 42.14 -5.08
N LYS A 28 -19.62 41.76 -4.91
CA LYS A 28 -20.04 41.03 -3.70
C LYS A 28 -19.45 39.64 -3.75
N ALA A 29 -18.41 39.44 -2.96
CA ALA A 29 -17.91 38.11 -2.63
C ALA A 29 -19.06 37.33 -1.99
N PHE A 30 -19.52 36.30 -2.66
CA PHE A 30 -20.39 35.27 -2.08
C PHE A 30 -19.52 34.42 -1.15
N LEU A 31 -19.57 34.75 0.14
CA LEU A 31 -19.02 33.89 1.18
C LEU A 31 -19.93 32.67 1.30
N VAL A 32 -19.58 31.58 0.60
CA VAL A 32 -20.19 30.27 0.84
C VAL A 32 -19.64 29.78 2.15
N LEU A 33 -20.38 29.97 3.22
CA LEU A 33 -20.12 29.36 4.52
C LEU A 33 -20.47 27.86 4.40
N CYS A 34 -19.52 27.04 3.96
CA CYS A 34 -19.62 25.60 4.11
C CYS A 34 -19.51 25.26 5.60
N LEU A 35 -20.67 25.02 6.22
CA LEU A 35 -20.74 24.28 7.47
C LEU A 35 -20.15 22.88 7.22
N PHE A 36 -18.87 22.69 7.51
CA PHE A 36 -18.30 21.37 7.67
C PHE A 36 -18.90 20.76 8.94
N ALA A 37 -20.00 20.02 8.77
CA ALA A 37 -20.32 18.97 9.72
C ALA A 37 -19.10 18.03 9.72
N GLY A 38 -18.50 17.86 10.88
CA GLY A 38 -17.32 17.01 11.04
C GLY A 38 -17.62 15.57 10.60
N ALA A 39 -17.35 15.28 9.33
CA ALA A 39 -17.00 13.96 8.93
C ALA A 39 -15.57 13.77 9.48
N GLY A 40 -15.43 12.96 10.52
CA GLY A 40 -14.11 12.50 10.96
C GLY A 40 -13.41 11.97 9.71
N SER A 41 -12.34 12.63 9.29
CA SER A 41 -11.42 12.06 8.33
C SER A 41 -10.98 10.72 8.92
N ALA A 42 -11.31 9.64 8.24
CA ALA A 42 -10.63 8.38 8.50
C ALA A 42 -9.15 8.70 8.29
N ALA A 43 -8.40 8.80 9.38
CA ALA A 43 -6.96 8.93 9.30
C ALA A 43 -6.50 7.71 8.51
N HIS A 44 -5.94 7.92 7.33
CA HIS A 44 -5.24 6.83 6.62
C HIS A 44 -4.15 6.33 7.56
N ALA A 45 -4.13 5.02 7.80
CA ALA A 45 -3.14 4.41 8.67
C ALA A 45 -1.74 4.73 8.09
N GLN A 46 -0.87 5.32 8.91
CA GLN A 46 0.49 5.65 8.52
C GLN A 46 1.23 4.37 8.14
N LEU A 47 1.85 4.34 6.97
CA LEU A 47 2.72 3.23 6.57
C LEU A 47 4.02 3.32 7.37
N LEU A 48 4.36 2.24 8.07
CA LEU A 48 5.55 2.17 8.93
C LEU A 48 6.69 1.38 8.30
N TRP A 49 6.37 0.41 7.47
CA TRP A 49 7.34 -0.41 6.76
C TRP A 49 6.71 -1.04 5.52
N SER A 50 7.52 -1.20 4.46
CA SER A 50 7.11 -1.97 3.29
C SER A 50 8.28 -2.72 2.66
N GLU A 51 7.95 -3.82 2.00
CA GLU A 51 8.78 -4.52 1.04
C GLU A 51 8.03 -4.55 -0.29
N GLU A 52 8.57 -3.87 -1.28
CA GLU A 52 7.94 -3.70 -2.59
C GLU A 52 8.61 -4.57 -3.67
N PHE A 53 9.62 -5.37 -3.32
CA PHE A 53 10.39 -6.25 -4.20
C PHE A 53 10.90 -5.60 -5.51
N ASN A 54 11.05 -4.27 -5.51
CA ASN A 54 11.42 -3.49 -6.70
C ASN A 54 12.92 -3.52 -7.03
N THR A 55 13.75 -4.11 -6.16
CA THR A 55 15.21 -4.10 -6.29
C THR A 55 15.80 -5.49 -6.17
N GLY A 56 16.93 -5.70 -6.83
CA GLY A 56 17.66 -6.97 -6.77
C GLY A 56 17.02 -8.09 -7.62
N THR A 57 17.55 -9.29 -7.49
CA THR A 57 17.08 -10.52 -8.15
C THR A 57 16.77 -11.63 -7.14
N ALA A 58 16.97 -11.37 -5.85
CA ALA A 58 16.69 -12.25 -4.72
C ALA A 58 16.23 -11.41 -3.52
N PRO A 59 15.45 -11.99 -2.57
CA PRO A 59 15.09 -11.33 -1.32
C PRO A 59 16.31 -10.74 -0.60
N ASP A 60 16.14 -9.49 -0.10
CA ASP A 60 17.20 -8.77 0.60
C ASP A 60 17.65 -9.56 1.85
N PRO A 61 18.93 -9.95 1.95
CA PRO A 61 19.42 -10.70 3.10
C PRO A 61 19.41 -9.91 4.42
N GLU A 62 19.30 -8.58 4.39
CA GLU A 62 19.11 -7.78 5.60
C GLU A 62 17.67 -7.90 6.16
N VAL A 63 16.69 -8.26 5.34
CA VAL A 63 15.28 -8.43 5.72
C VAL A 63 14.89 -9.90 5.81
N TRP A 64 15.35 -10.72 4.89
CA TRP A 64 14.90 -12.10 4.70
C TRP A 64 15.96 -13.13 5.02
N SER A 65 15.54 -14.22 5.63
CA SER A 65 16.29 -15.46 5.78
C SER A 65 15.56 -16.61 5.11
N TYR A 66 16.28 -17.63 4.68
CA TYR A 66 15.71 -18.83 4.08
C TYR A 66 15.62 -19.96 5.10
N ASP A 67 14.49 -20.65 5.15
CA ASP A 67 14.38 -21.97 5.74
C ASP A 67 14.81 -23.02 4.70
N LEU A 68 15.65 -23.97 5.09
CA LEU A 68 16.25 -24.93 4.16
C LEU A 68 16.04 -26.37 4.64
N GLY A 69 15.82 -27.29 3.68
CA GLY A 69 15.77 -28.73 3.91
C GLY A 69 14.39 -29.37 3.73
N ALA A 70 14.35 -30.69 3.97
CA ALA A 70 13.22 -31.58 3.70
C ALA A 70 12.78 -32.32 4.96
N THR A 71 12.58 -31.65 6.08
CA THR A 71 12.23 -32.26 7.37
C THR A 71 10.75 -32.58 7.54
N GLY A 72 9.92 -32.25 6.53
CA GLY A 72 8.46 -32.30 6.63
C GLY A 72 7.86 -31.18 7.47
N TRP A 73 8.68 -30.29 8.04
CA TRP A 73 8.38 -29.03 8.73
C TRP A 73 7.27 -29.13 9.80
N GLY A 74 7.20 -30.29 10.48
CA GLY A 74 6.17 -30.59 11.47
C GLY A 74 4.80 -31.00 10.89
N ASN A 75 4.60 -30.86 9.58
CA ASN A 75 3.33 -31.03 8.87
C ASN A 75 3.34 -32.15 7.83
N ASN A 76 4.36 -33.02 7.80
CA ASN A 76 4.55 -34.05 6.76
C ASN A 76 4.54 -33.49 5.33
N GLU A 77 5.06 -32.26 5.17
CA GLU A 77 5.22 -31.60 3.87
C GLU A 77 6.20 -32.38 2.99
N LEU A 78 5.94 -32.39 1.68
CA LEU A 78 6.67 -33.26 0.74
C LEU A 78 7.85 -32.58 0.06
N GLN A 79 7.96 -31.27 0.07
CA GLN A 79 9.01 -30.51 -0.59
C GLN A 79 10.26 -30.38 0.29
N GLU A 80 11.37 -30.19 -0.39
CA GLU A 80 12.57 -29.56 0.14
C GLU A 80 12.49 -28.05 -0.08
N TYR A 81 12.64 -27.25 0.97
CA TYR A 81 12.80 -25.80 0.83
C TYR A 81 14.25 -25.47 0.51
N THR A 82 14.45 -24.62 -0.52
CA THR A 82 15.76 -24.20 -1.03
C THR A 82 15.84 -22.68 -1.18
N SER A 83 17.07 -22.15 -1.28
CA SER A 83 17.35 -20.76 -1.64
C SER A 83 17.72 -20.58 -3.12
N ALA A 84 17.55 -21.62 -3.93
CA ALA A 84 17.89 -21.57 -5.34
C ALA A 84 16.95 -20.61 -6.12
N SER A 85 17.50 -19.85 -7.06
CA SER A 85 16.73 -18.89 -7.86
C SER A 85 15.57 -19.51 -8.66
N GLN A 86 15.62 -20.81 -8.90
CA GLN A 86 14.50 -21.55 -9.48
C GLN A 86 13.32 -21.72 -8.52
N ASN A 87 13.51 -21.60 -7.19
CA ASN A 87 12.46 -21.71 -6.19
C ASN A 87 12.08 -20.37 -5.57
N VAL A 88 13.01 -19.40 -5.53
CA VAL A 88 12.73 -18.06 -5.00
C VAL A 88 13.60 -17.02 -5.71
N ARG A 89 12.95 -15.99 -6.25
CA ARG A 89 13.60 -14.88 -6.97
C ARG A 89 12.76 -13.63 -6.95
N ILE A 90 13.39 -12.50 -7.26
CA ILE A 90 12.70 -11.26 -7.61
C ILE A 90 12.85 -11.05 -9.12
N GLU A 91 11.73 -10.82 -9.80
CA GLU A 91 11.68 -10.57 -11.22
C GLU A 91 10.49 -9.64 -11.53
N GLY A 92 10.75 -8.57 -12.32
CA GLY A 92 9.71 -7.62 -12.71
C GLY A 92 9.05 -6.88 -11.56
N GLY A 93 9.78 -6.59 -10.46
CA GLY A 93 9.22 -5.93 -9.27
C GLY A 93 8.34 -6.84 -8.40
N THR A 94 8.53 -8.15 -8.47
CA THR A 94 7.69 -9.12 -7.75
C THR A 94 8.55 -10.23 -7.18
N LEU A 95 8.31 -10.63 -5.94
CA LEU A 95 8.85 -11.86 -5.39
C LEU A 95 8.09 -13.06 -5.98
N ILE A 96 8.82 -14.07 -6.45
CA ILE A 96 8.25 -15.29 -7.01
C ILE A 96 8.74 -16.48 -6.19
N ILE A 97 7.81 -17.22 -5.61
CA ILE A 97 8.05 -18.51 -4.94
C ILE A 97 7.51 -19.62 -5.84
N THR A 98 8.40 -20.55 -6.24
CA THR A 98 8.08 -21.57 -7.23
C THR A 98 8.17 -22.96 -6.63
N ALA A 99 7.07 -23.70 -6.63
CA ALA A 99 7.07 -25.14 -6.37
C ALA A 99 7.40 -25.90 -7.67
N GLN A 100 8.37 -26.81 -7.59
CA GLN A 100 8.81 -27.62 -8.72
C GLN A 100 8.85 -29.11 -8.36
N LYS A 101 8.59 -29.95 -9.37
CA LYS A 101 8.74 -31.40 -9.27
C LYS A 101 9.97 -31.84 -10.06
N SER A 102 10.81 -32.65 -9.46
CA SER A 102 11.97 -33.31 -10.07
C SER A 102 11.91 -34.81 -9.89
N GLU A 103 12.87 -35.53 -10.41
CA GLU A 103 13.01 -36.97 -10.18
C GLU A 103 13.20 -37.34 -8.70
N SER A 104 13.80 -36.43 -7.91
CA SER A 104 14.06 -36.61 -6.47
C SER A 104 12.92 -36.20 -5.55
N GLY A 105 11.85 -35.59 -6.07
CA GLY A 105 10.70 -35.10 -5.29
C GLY A 105 10.33 -33.66 -5.62
N PHE A 106 9.78 -32.95 -4.66
CA PHE A 106 9.38 -31.53 -4.82
C PHE A 106 10.41 -30.60 -4.20
N THR A 107 10.60 -29.44 -4.81
CA THR A 107 11.32 -28.31 -4.20
C THR A 107 10.44 -27.07 -4.20
N SER A 108 10.65 -26.19 -3.23
CA SER A 108 9.96 -24.91 -3.10
C SER A 108 10.80 -23.92 -2.28
N ALA A 109 10.22 -22.82 -1.82
CA ALA A 109 10.89 -21.92 -0.89
C ALA A 109 10.01 -21.50 0.28
N ARG A 110 10.67 -21.21 1.41
CA ARG A 110 10.13 -20.56 2.60
C ARG A 110 11.13 -19.52 3.05
N ILE A 111 10.65 -18.28 3.17
CA ILE A 111 11.44 -17.14 3.63
C ILE A 111 10.80 -16.52 4.86
N ARG A 112 11.61 -15.95 5.74
CA ARG A 112 11.16 -15.35 6.99
C ARG A 112 11.98 -14.14 7.39
N THR A 113 11.39 -13.28 8.23
CA THR A 113 12.04 -12.06 8.72
C THR A 113 12.51 -12.16 10.17
N GLU A 114 12.61 -13.36 10.77
CA GLU A 114 13.02 -13.57 12.17
C GLU A 114 14.28 -12.78 12.52
N ASP A 115 14.25 -12.04 13.64
CA ASP A 115 15.30 -11.16 14.16
C ASP A 115 15.66 -9.95 13.29
N LYS A 116 15.17 -9.87 12.04
CA LYS A 116 15.47 -8.80 11.08
C LYS A 116 14.39 -7.76 10.97
N LEU A 117 13.14 -8.20 10.81
CA LEU A 117 11.93 -7.37 10.88
C LEU A 117 10.93 -8.04 11.78
N THR A 118 10.47 -7.33 12.77
CA THR A 118 9.39 -7.76 13.67
C THR A 118 8.34 -6.67 13.78
N PHE A 119 7.13 -7.05 14.09
CA PHE A 119 6.08 -6.11 14.43
C PHE A 119 5.17 -6.68 15.53
N LYS A 120 4.59 -5.80 16.31
CA LYS A 120 3.55 -6.14 17.27
C LYS A 120 2.38 -5.19 17.05
N TYR A 121 1.20 -5.74 16.87
CA TYR A 121 0.00 -5.02 16.46
C TYR A 121 0.15 -4.33 15.09
N GLY A 122 -0.83 -3.54 14.71
CA GLY A 122 -0.83 -2.86 13.42
C GLY A 122 -1.66 -3.56 12.36
N LYS A 123 -1.69 -2.97 11.17
CA LYS A 123 -2.25 -3.61 10.00
C LYS A 123 -1.10 -4.10 9.13
N ILE A 124 -1.01 -5.41 8.92
CA ILE A 124 -0.14 -5.97 7.88
C ILE A 124 -0.98 -6.40 6.68
N GLU A 125 -0.49 -6.15 5.48
CA GLU A 125 -1.10 -6.61 4.24
C GLU A 125 -0.05 -7.09 3.24
N ALA A 126 -0.41 -8.09 2.45
CA ALA A 126 0.38 -8.57 1.32
C ALA A 126 -0.53 -8.67 0.08
N ARG A 127 -0.01 -8.25 -1.07
CA ARG A 127 -0.67 -8.40 -2.36
C ARG A 127 -0.08 -9.60 -3.07
N ILE A 128 -0.87 -10.68 -3.14
CA ILE A 128 -0.39 -12.01 -3.58
C ILE A 128 -1.29 -12.53 -4.71
N LYS A 129 -0.65 -13.13 -5.72
CA LYS A 129 -1.29 -13.98 -6.70
C LYS A 129 -0.85 -15.42 -6.47
N VAL A 130 -1.78 -16.31 -6.17
CA VAL A 130 -1.53 -17.75 -6.04
C VAL A 130 -1.62 -18.42 -7.41
N PRO A 131 -0.93 -19.56 -7.65
CA PRO A 131 -1.16 -20.38 -8.84
C PRO A 131 -2.50 -21.12 -8.74
N ASP A 132 -2.96 -21.77 -9.83
CA ASP A 132 -3.95 -22.84 -9.73
C ASP A 132 -3.40 -23.91 -8.77
N LEU A 133 -4.05 -24.04 -7.62
CA LEU A 133 -3.56 -24.88 -6.53
C LEU A 133 -3.69 -26.37 -6.87
N ALA A 134 -4.68 -26.74 -7.68
CA ALA A 134 -5.06 -28.11 -7.94
C ALA A 134 -5.03 -28.96 -6.65
N ASP A 135 -4.76 -30.26 -6.71
CA ASP A 135 -4.60 -31.03 -5.46
C ASP A 135 -3.14 -31.03 -5.06
N GLY A 136 -2.80 -30.27 -4.00
CA GLY A 136 -1.54 -30.44 -3.32
C GLY A 136 -0.66 -29.23 -3.10
N LEU A 137 -0.94 -28.05 -3.65
CA LEU A 137 -0.22 -26.83 -3.29
C LEU A 137 -0.85 -26.18 -2.05
N TRP A 138 0.03 -25.63 -1.21
CA TRP A 138 -0.34 -24.98 0.05
C TRP A 138 0.47 -23.70 0.23
N PRO A 139 0.05 -22.58 -0.42
CA PRO A 139 0.62 -21.27 -0.18
C PRO A 139 0.19 -20.74 1.19
N ALA A 140 1.11 -20.02 1.86
CA ALA A 140 0.84 -19.37 3.14
C ALA A 140 1.55 -18.01 3.28
N PHE A 141 0.81 -17.07 3.90
CA PHE A 141 1.29 -15.81 4.44
C PHE A 141 0.89 -15.73 5.91
N TRP A 142 1.87 -15.74 6.79
CA TRP A 142 1.67 -15.97 8.21
C TRP A 142 2.79 -15.39 9.07
N THR A 143 2.64 -15.47 10.38
CA THR A 143 3.58 -14.92 11.36
C THR A 143 3.82 -15.87 12.52
N LEU A 144 5.03 -15.84 13.10
CA LEU A 144 5.37 -16.47 14.38
C LEU A 144 5.92 -15.43 15.35
N GLY A 145 5.75 -15.69 16.64
CA GLY A 145 6.40 -14.90 17.69
C GLY A 145 7.91 -14.92 17.57
N ASN A 146 8.55 -13.76 17.67
CA ASN A 146 10.00 -13.62 17.47
C ASN A 146 10.86 -14.32 18.55
N ASN A 147 10.23 -14.82 19.60
CA ASN A 147 10.85 -15.68 20.59
C ASN A 147 10.83 -17.19 20.20
N PHE A 148 10.41 -17.52 18.98
CA PHE A 148 10.29 -18.91 18.48
C PHE A 148 11.55 -19.74 18.73
N SER A 149 12.74 -19.23 18.42
CA SER A 149 14.00 -19.92 18.63
C SER A 149 14.32 -20.21 20.10
N GLN A 150 13.63 -19.56 21.05
CA GLN A 150 13.85 -19.68 22.50
C GLN A 150 12.82 -20.61 23.14
N VAL A 151 11.54 -20.47 22.77
CA VAL A 151 10.44 -21.19 23.43
C VAL A 151 9.84 -22.31 22.59
N GLY A 152 10.04 -22.26 21.26
CA GLY A 152 9.45 -23.21 20.32
C GLY A 152 7.96 -23.00 20.07
N TRP A 153 7.42 -23.80 19.17
CA TRP A 153 5.99 -23.85 18.85
C TRP A 153 5.25 -24.85 19.76
N PRO A 154 4.01 -24.58 20.24
CA PRO A 154 3.18 -23.39 19.96
C PRO A 154 3.38 -22.22 20.94
N PHE A 155 4.38 -22.26 21.82
CA PHE A 155 4.62 -21.28 22.88
C PHE A 155 5.03 -19.90 22.39
N CYS A 156 5.44 -19.78 21.12
CA CYS A 156 5.71 -18.48 20.50
C CYS A 156 4.46 -17.79 19.97
N GLY A 157 3.37 -18.53 19.76
CA GLY A 157 2.18 -18.07 19.03
C GLY A 157 2.38 -18.04 17.52
N GLU A 158 1.28 -18.26 16.79
CA GLU A 158 1.22 -18.24 15.32
C GLU A 158 -0.07 -17.58 14.86
N LEU A 159 0.02 -16.70 13.86
CA LEU A 159 -1.13 -16.08 13.22
C LEU A 159 -1.04 -16.27 11.71
N ASP A 160 -1.93 -17.08 11.17
CA ASP A 160 -2.03 -17.33 9.74
C ASP A 160 -3.00 -16.32 9.14
N VAL A 161 -2.45 -15.41 8.32
CA VAL A 161 -3.25 -14.40 7.62
C VAL A 161 -3.95 -15.02 6.42
N MET A 162 -3.24 -15.89 5.70
CA MET A 162 -3.74 -16.61 4.54
C MET A 162 -3.12 -18.00 4.44
N GLU A 163 -3.97 -19.00 4.35
CA GLU A 163 -3.63 -20.35 3.92
C GLU A 163 -4.67 -20.84 2.90
N MET A 164 -4.21 -21.49 1.83
CA MET A 164 -5.10 -22.09 0.82
C MET A 164 -4.65 -23.53 0.51
N GLY A 165 -5.54 -24.33 -0.07
CA GLY A 165 -5.23 -25.73 -0.44
C GLY A 165 -5.63 -26.78 0.59
N SER A 166 -6.49 -26.45 1.57
CA SER A 166 -6.92 -27.41 2.61
C SER A 166 -7.61 -28.65 2.03
N GLY A 167 -7.48 -29.80 2.71
CA GLY A 167 -8.19 -31.03 2.33
C GLY A 167 -9.70 -30.86 2.27
N ALA A 168 -10.27 -29.96 3.08
CA ALA A 168 -11.68 -29.60 3.02
C ALA A 168 -12.04 -28.85 1.73
N SER A 169 -11.17 -27.93 1.27
CA SER A 169 -11.40 -27.21 0.01
C SER A 169 -11.25 -28.12 -1.21
N ILE A 170 -10.30 -29.06 -1.18
CA ILE A 170 -10.12 -30.11 -2.20
C ILE A 170 -11.41 -30.94 -2.31
N SER A 171 -11.86 -31.49 -1.18
CA SER A 171 -13.04 -32.39 -1.16
C SER A 171 -14.34 -31.71 -1.59
N GLN A 172 -14.44 -30.38 -1.45
CA GLN A 172 -15.61 -29.60 -1.83
C GLN A 172 -15.49 -28.93 -3.19
N GLY A 173 -14.35 -29.06 -3.90
CA GLY A 173 -14.11 -28.47 -5.21
C GLY A 173 -14.06 -26.95 -5.20
N VAL A 174 -13.55 -26.35 -4.11
CA VAL A 174 -13.43 -24.89 -3.91
C VAL A 174 -11.99 -24.48 -3.58
N ILE A 175 -11.00 -25.25 -4.04
CA ILE A 175 -9.60 -25.12 -3.63
C ILE A 175 -9.02 -23.73 -3.98
N ASN A 176 -9.36 -23.18 -5.15
CA ASN A 176 -8.90 -21.86 -5.59
C ASN A 176 -9.73 -20.69 -5.03
N ARG A 177 -10.79 -20.98 -4.23
CA ARG A 177 -11.70 -19.97 -3.66
C ARG A 177 -11.70 -19.91 -2.14
N ARG A 178 -11.23 -20.96 -1.47
CA ARG A 178 -11.25 -21.04 -0.01
C ARG A 178 -9.97 -20.50 0.58
N VAL A 179 -10.11 -19.43 1.37
CA VAL A 179 -9.04 -18.86 2.20
C VAL A 179 -9.32 -19.20 3.66
N SER A 180 -8.31 -19.68 4.36
CA SER A 180 -8.34 -19.95 5.79
C SER A 180 -7.43 -18.97 6.53
N SER A 181 -7.84 -18.60 7.75
CA SER A 181 -7.01 -17.87 8.70
C SER A 181 -7.15 -18.53 10.08
N THR A 182 -6.04 -18.65 10.81
CA THR A 182 -5.99 -19.39 12.07
C THR A 182 -5.03 -18.72 13.05
N ALA A 183 -5.30 -18.85 14.35
CA ALA A 183 -4.35 -18.61 15.42
C ALA A 183 -4.01 -19.93 16.10
N HIS A 184 -2.73 -20.12 16.48
CA HIS A 184 -2.24 -21.28 17.22
C HIS A 184 -1.43 -20.80 18.43
N TRP A 185 -1.69 -21.37 19.60
CA TRP A 185 -1.02 -20.94 20.84
C TRP A 185 -0.96 -22.05 21.90
N ASP A 186 -0.24 -21.79 22.97
CA ASP A 186 -0.28 -22.60 24.19
C ASP A 186 -1.40 -22.13 25.10
N ASN A 187 -2.40 -22.96 25.31
CA ASN A 187 -3.48 -22.71 26.25
C ASN A 187 -3.20 -23.43 27.58
N ASP A 188 -2.42 -22.79 28.44
CA ASP A 188 -2.05 -23.29 29.77
C ASP A 188 -1.42 -24.71 29.72
N GLY A 189 -0.45 -24.92 28.83
CA GLY A 189 0.27 -26.20 28.66
C GLY A 189 -0.41 -27.16 27.70
N SER A 190 -1.41 -26.72 26.94
CA SER A 190 -2.12 -27.51 25.92
C SER A 190 -2.20 -26.72 24.62
N TYR A 191 -1.86 -27.37 23.51
CA TYR A 191 -2.06 -26.76 22.21
C TYR A 191 -3.52 -26.36 21.98
N ALA A 192 -3.72 -25.15 21.49
CA ALA A 192 -5.01 -24.62 21.07
C ALA A 192 -4.92 -23.96 19.69
N SER A 193 -6.02 -23.95 18.97
CA SER A 193 -6.17 -23.20 17.74
C SER A 193 -7.59 -22.70 17.55
N TYR A 194 -7.73 -21.57 16.88
CA TYR A 194 -9.02 -21.02 16.47
C TYR A 194 -8.89 -20.37 15.10
N GLY A 195 -9.69 -20.82 14.15
CA GLY A 195 -9.66 -20.31 12.78
C GLY A 195 -10.97 -20.51 12.05
N LEU A 196 -11.15 -19.76 10.97
CA LEU A 196 -12.28 -19.89 10.06
C LEU A 196 -11.78 -19.83 8.61
N SER A 197 -12.67 -20.20 7.70
CA SER A 197 -12.45 -20.11 6.26
C SER A 197 -13.62 -19.42 5.60
N VAL A 198 -13.35 -18.70 4.51
CA VAL A 198 -14.38 -18.13 3.63
C VAL A 198 -14.16 -18.62 2.21
N ASP A 199 -15.25 -18.77 1.48
CA ASP A 199 -15.22 -19.03 0.04
C ASP A 199 -15.52 -17.73 -0.69
N THR A 200 -14.62 -17.31 -1.58
CA THR A 200 -14.82 -16.16 -2.46
C THR A 200 -15.79 -16.51 -3.61
N SER A 201 -16.34 -15.47 -4.24
CA SER A 201 -17.28 -15.67 -5.37
C SER A 201 -16.60 -16.10 -6.66
N SER A 202 -15.31 -15.81 -6.83
CA SER A 202 -14.46 -16.16 -7.97
C SER A 202 -13.20 -16.87 -7.50
N ASP A 203 -12.50 -17.52 -8.41
CA ASP A 203 -11.21 -18.12 -8.14
C ASP A 203 -10.16 -17.02 -7.89
N LEU A 204 -9.19 -17.29 -7.01
CA LEU A 204 -8.15 -16.35 -6.56
C LEU A 204 -6.83 -16.54 -7.31
N ASP A 205 -6.75 -17.46 -8.24
CA ASP A 205 -5.60 -17.69 -9.11
C ASP A 205 -5.65 -16.86 -10.41
N ASP A 206 -6.72 -16.11 -10.65
CA ASP A 206 -6.90 -15.27 -11.84
C ASP A 206 -6.16 -13.90 -11.74
N GLY A 207 -5.79 -13.45 -10.54
CA GLY A 207 -5.15 -12.15 -10.33
C GLY A 207 -4.45 -11.99 -8.99
N PHE A 208 -4.02 -10.76 -8.73
CA PHE A 208 -3.50 -10.37 -7.42
C PHE A 208 -4.65 -9.99 -6.49
N HIS A 209 -4.57 -10.49 -5.27
CA HIS A 209 -5.52 -10.23 -4.19
C HIS A 209 -4.80 -9.68 -2.96
N ILE A 210 -5.50 -8.92 -2.11
CA ILE A 210 -4.94 -8.35 -0.89
C ILE A 210 -5.39 -9.18 0.31
N TYR A 211 -4.43 -9.84 0.94
CA TYR A 211 -4.61 -10.56 2.20
C TYR A 211 -4.09 -9.68 3.32
N SER A 212 -4.90 -9.43 4.35
CA SER A 212 -4.49 -8.54 5.41
C SER A 212 -4.97 -8.97 6.79
N MET A 213 -4.23 -8.52 7.81
CA MET A 213 -4.55 -8.70 9.21
C MET A 213 -4.51 -7.33 9.91
N ASN A 214 -5.56 -7.00 10.66
CA ASN A 214 -5.53 -5.90 11.63
C ASN A 214 -5.43 -6.51 13.03
N TRP A 215 -4.32 -6.22 13.68
CA TRP A 215 -3.97 -6.78 14.98
C TRP A 215 -3.87 -5.67 16.01
N THR A 216 -4.71 -5.73 17.02
CA THR A 216 -4.80 -4.77 18.13
C THR A 216 -4.56 -5.49 19.48
N PRO A 217 -4.37 -4.78 20.58
CA PRO A 217 -4.32 -5.42 21.91
C PRO A 217 -5.59 -6.16 22.29
N GLU A 218 -6.70 -5.95 21.61
CA GLU A 218 -7.99 -6.58 21.93
C GLU A 218 -8.36 -7.73 21.00
N GLU A 219 -7.98 -7.63 19.71
CA GLU A 219 -8.49 -8.52 18.68
C GLU A 219 -7.54 -8.61 17.47
N VAL A 220 -7.48 -9.80 16.88
CA VAL A 220 -6.90 -10.05 15.56
C VAL A 220 -8.05 -10.26 14.58
N THR A 221 -8.03 -9.57 13.44
CA THR A 221 -9.03 -9.71 12.37
C THR A 221 -8.34 -9.84 11.02
N THR A 222 -8.71 -10.83 10.22
CA THR A 222 -8.12 -11.05 8.89
C THR A 222 -9.12 -10.82 7.77
N TYR A 223 -8.59 -10.48 6.58
CA TYR A 223 -9.41 -10.09 5.43
C TYR A 223 -8.79 -10.58 4.12
N ILE A 224 -9.65 -10.84 3.14
CA ILE A 224 -9.34 -11.01 1.72
C ILE A 224 -10.08 -9.93 0.93
N ASP A 225 -9.38 -9.06 0.20
CA ASP A 225 -9.93 -7.93 -0.58
C ASP A 225 -10.95 -7.09 0.22
N GLY A 226 -10.66 -6.87 1.51
CA GLY A 226 -11.53 -6.15 2.44
C GLY A 226 -12.72 -6.96 2.98
N GLN A 227 -12.96 -8.18 2.50
CA GLN A 227 -13.93 -9.10 3.09
C GLN A 227 -13.32 -9.78 4.32
N GLN A 228 -13.96 -9.64 5.48
CA GLN A 228 -13.50 -10.30 6.69
C GLN A 228 -13.58 -11.83 6.57
N ILE A 229 -12.47 -12.49 6.90
CA ILE A 229 -12.40 -13.96 7.02
C ILE A 229 -12.78 -14.37 8.42
N TRP A 230 -12.14 -13.75 9.43
CA TRP A 230 -12.17 -14.22 10.79
C TRP A 230 -11.82 -13.08 11.76
N ALA A 231 -12.27 -13.19 13.02
CA ALA A 231 -11.88 -12.35 14.13
C ALA A 231 -11.68 -13.17 15.38
N PHE A 232 -10.63 -12.87 16.14
CA PHE A 232 -10.26 -13.57 17.37
C PHE A 232 -9.91 -12.57 18.47
N ARG A 233 -10.64 -12.62 19.58
CA ARG A 233 -10.40 -11.80 20.75
C ARG A 233 -9.25 -12.33 21.56
N ILE A 234 -8.20 -11.51 21.68
CA ILE A 234 -6.96 -11.82 22.40
C ILE A 234 -6.78 -10.98 23.67
N LYS A 235 -7.75 -10.11 24.00
CA LYS A 235 -7.67 -9.22 25.16
C LYS A 235 -7.38 -10.01 26.43
N GLU A 236 -6.38 -9.60 27.22
CA GLU A 236 -5.89 -10.30 28.41
C GLU A 236 -6.98 -10.65 29.44
N ASP A 237 -8.03 -9.82 29.56
CA ASP A 237 -9.14 -10.07 30.48
C ASP A 237 -10.14 -11.12 29.98
N THR A 238 -10.09 -11.48 28.71
CA THR A 238 -10.98 -12.47 28.05
C THR A 238 -10.25 -13.71 27.56
N CYS A 239 -8.96 -13.61 27.28
CA CYS A 239 -8.08 -14.71 26.90
C CYS A 239 -6.79 -14.66 27.72
N THR A 240 -6.81 -15.22 28.92
CA THR A 240 -5.67 -15.19 29.86
C THR A 240 -4.49 -16.03 29.39
N SER A 241 -4.71 -16.96 28.46
CA SER A 241 -3.70 -17.82 27.84
C SER A 241 -3.28 -17.36 26.44
N CYS A 242 -3.59 -16.13 26.03
CA CYS A 242 -3.24 -15.59 24.71
C CYS A 242 -2.02 -14.64 24.76
N THR A 243 -1.11 -14.84 25.70
CA THR A 243 0.03 -13.96 25.95
C THR A 243 0.99 -13.89 24.78
N GLU A 244 1.05 -14.91 23.95
CA GLU A 244 1.85 -15.01 22.74
C GLU A 244 1.45 -13.94 21.70
N PHE A 245 0.17 -13.57 21.67
CA PHE A 245 -0.33 -12.53 20.74
C PHE A 245 -0.13 -11.11 21.26
N HIS A 246 0.62 -10.93 22.34
CA HIS A 246 1.08 -9.64 22.87
C HIS A 246 2.61 -9.50 22.80
N GLN A 247 3.27 -10.36 21.99
CA GLN A 247 4.70 -10.35 21.70
C GLN A 247 4.95 -9.91 20.26
N PRO A 248 6.15 -9.42 19.92
CA PRO A 248 6.51 -9.16 18.51
C PRO A 248 6.54 -10.45 17.70
N HIS A 249 5.98 -10.41 16.51
CA HIS A 249 6.02 -11.49 15.52
C HIS A 249 6.90 -11.12 14.33
N PHE A 250 7.40 -12.12 13.63
CA PHE A 250 8.05 -12.00 12.34
C PHE A 250 7.18 -12.60 11.22
N VAL A 251 7.44 -12.20 9.99
CA VAL A 251 6.66 -12.58 8.79
C VAL A 251 7.26 -13.81 8.13
N ILE A 252 6.40 -14.68 7.62
CA ILE A 252 6.78 -15.86 6.83
C ILE A 252 5.95 -15.93 5.55
N LEU A 253 6.61 -16.28 4.45
CA LEU A 253 6.01 -16.62 3.16
C LEU A 253 6.52 -17.97 2.69
N ASN A 254 5.64 -18.85 2.26
CA ASN A 254 6.03 -20.12 1.65
C ASN A 254 4.95 -20.66 0.70
N MET A 255 5.35 -21.65 -0.09
CA MET A 255 4.43 -22.54 -0.78
C MET A 255 4.84 -23.98 -0.49
N ALA A 256 4.12 -24.65 0.40
CA ALA A 256 4.30 -26.06 0.70
C ALA A 256 3.67 -26.95 -0.39
N VAL A 257 4.04 -28.23 -0.40
CA VAL A 257 3.48 -29.27 -1.27
C VAL A 257 3.05 -30.45 -0.42
N GLY A 258 1.79 -30.81 -0.52
CA GLY A 258 1.20 -31.88 0.30
C GLY A 258 1.12 -31.51 1.78
N GLY A 259 1.17 -32.53 2.64
CA GLY A 259 1.19 -32.36 4.09
C GLY A 259 -0.17 -32.45 4.76
N ASN A 260 -0.16 -32.27 6.09
CA ASN A 260 -1.34 -32.45 6.94
C ASN A 260 -2.51 -31.55 6.58
N PHE A 261 -2.24 -30.30 6.21
CA PHE A 261 -3.30 -29.33 5.87
C PHE A 261 -4.07 -29.73 4.61
N THR A 262 -3.36 -30.21 3.60
CA THR A 262 -3.97 -30.69 2.36
C THR A 262 -4.59 -32.09 2.51
N GLY A 263 -4.13 -32.89 3.50
CA GLY A 263 -4.47 -34.29 3.65
C GLY A 263 -3.78 -35.21 2.63
N LEU A 264 -2.88 -34.69 1.79
CA LEU A 264 -2.16 -35.41 0.75
C LEU A 264 -0.71 -35.69 1.23
N LEU A 265 -0.45 -36.94 1.62
CA LEU A 265 0.81 -37.34 2.25
C LEU A 265 1.74 -38.12 1.31
N GLY A 266 1.32 -38.39 0.09
CA GLY A 266 2.07 -39.11 -0.93
C GLY A 266 2.31 -38.26 -2.18
N ALA A 267 3.50 -38.36 -2.77
CA ALA A 267 3.85 -37.62 -3.98
C ALA A 267 3.00 -38.00 -5.21
N ASP A 268 2.41 -39.17 -5.21
CA ASP A 268 1.50 -39.68 -6.23
C ASP A 268 0.08 -39.07 -6.13
N GLN A 269 -0.25 -38.47 -4.98
CA GLN A 269 -1.51 -37.77 -4.75
C GLN A 269 -1.48 -36.31 -5.23
N ILE A 270 -0.29 -35.75 -5.51
CA ILE A 270 -0.14 -34.36 -5.96
C ILE A 270 -0.43 -34.27 -7.44
N THR A 271 -1.51 -33.58 -7.81
CA THR A 271 -1.92 -33.40 -9.21
C THR A 271 -1.59 -32.02 -9.75
N ALA A 272 -1.11 -31.12 -8.89
CA ALA A 272 -0.75 -29.75 -9.25
C ALA A 272 0.29 -29.74 -10.39
N THR A 273 0.04 -28.91 -11.39
CA THR A 273 0.98 -28.68 -12.49
C THR A 273 2.19 -27.90 -11.96
N THR A 274 3.38 -28.38 -12.25
CA THR A 274 4.64 -27.70 -11.87
C THR A 274 5.49 -27.40 -13.12
N PRO A 275 6.25 -26.30 -13.14
CA PRO A 275 6.41 -25.32 -12.06
C PRO A 275 5.13 -24.56 -11.77
N ALA A 276 4.85 -24.31 -10.48
CA ALA A 276 3.75 -23.49 -10.01
C ALA A 276 4.32 -22.29 -9.25
N GLU A 277 3.84 -21.10 -9.54
CA GLU A 277 4.43 -19.85 -9.06
C GLU A 277 3.43 -19.02 -8.26
N MET A 278 3.80 -18.70 -7.01
CA MET A 278 3.15 -17.68 -6.19
C MET A 278 3.91 -16.38 -6.36
N TYR A 279 3.19 -15.31 -6.67
CA TYR A 279 3.74 -13.97 -6.86
C TYR A 279 3.35 -13.09 -5.68
N VAL A 280 4.29 -12.36 -5.11
CA VAL A 280 4.06 -11.36 -4.04
C VAL A 280 4.54 -10.01 -4.54
N ASP A 281 3.60 -9.09 -4.74
CA ASP A 281 3.85 -7.75 -5.25
C ASP A 281 4.45 -6.86 -4.15
N TYR A 282 3.82 -6.87 -2.97
CA TYR A 282 4.32 -6.15 -1.80
C TYR A 282 3.87 -6.78 -0.49
N ILE A 283 4.57 -6.39 0.60
CA ILE A 283 4.12 -6.53 1.99
C ILE A 283 4.24 -5.18 2.66
N ARG A 284 3.19 -4.75 3.38
CA ARG A 284 3.14 -3.43 4.03
C ARG A 284 2.65 -3.55 5.47
N ILE A 285 3.28 -2.79 6.38
CA ILE A 285 2.86 -2.67 7.77
C ILE A 285 2.48 -1.21 8.02
N SER A 286 1.24 -0.98 8.43
CA SER A 286 0.69 0.34 8.71
C SER A 286 0.29 0.48 10.17
N ASP A 287 0.38 1.70 10.70
CA ASP A 287 -0.05 2.01 12.06
C ASP A 287 -1.58 1.93 12.20
N ASN A 288 -2.03 1.28 13.26
CA ASN A 288 -3.44 1.28 13.66
C ASN A 288 -3.64 1.93 15.06
N GLY A 289 -2.66 2.70 15.51
CA GLY A 289 -2.64 3.36 16.81
C GLY A 289 -1.98 2.54 17.94
N PHE A 290 -1.50 1.32 17.64
CA PHE A 290 -0.86 0.43 18.62
C PHE A 290 0.44 -0.17 18.09
N THR A 291 0.84 0.12 16.86
CA THR A 291 1.85 -0.61 16.13
C THR A 291 3.26 -0.33 16.63
N GLU A 292 3.99 -1.39 16.88
CA GLU A 292 5.43 -1.36 17.16
C GLU A 292 6.15 -2.14 16.04
N VAL A 293 7.06 -1.50 15.33
CA VAL A 293 7.92 -2.15 14.32
C VAL A 293 9.35 -2.15 14.84
N GLY A 294 10.00 -3.30 14.78
CA GLY A 294 11.35 -3.51 15.29
C GLY A 294 12.18 -4.43 14.38
N GLY A 295 13.43 -4.67 14.78
CA GLY A 295 14.38 -5.52 14.05
C GLY A 295 15.56 -4.72 13.49
N SER A 296 16.59 -5.43 13.05
CA SER A 296 17.84 -4.80 12.55
C SER A 296 17.68 -4.15 11.16
N SER A 297 16.67 -4.56 10.40
CA SER A 297 16.36 -4.02 9.08
C SER A 297 15.40 -2.83 9.10
N VAL A 298 14.91 -2.44 10.27
CA VAL A 298 14.11 -1.21 10.41
C VAL A 298 15.05 0.01 10.32
N VAL A 299 15.63 0.19 9.16
CA VAL A 299 15.92 1.53 8.69
C VAL A 299 14.53 2.07 8.35
N ASN A 300 14.14 3.20 8.96
CA ASN A 300 12.97 3.96 8.52
C ASN A 300 13.19 4.30 7.05
N ASN A 301 12.87 3.36 6.19
CA ASN A 301 12.84 3.58 4.77
C ASN A 301 11.34 3.68 4.45
N PRO A 302 10.78 4.89 4.42
CA PRO A 302 9.45 5.07 3.90
C PRO A 302 9.45 4.47 2.49
N PRO A 303 8.35 3.86 2.06
CA PRO A 303 8.26 3.27 0.72
C PRO A 303 8.71 4.31 -0.30
N GLY A 304 9.38 3.85 -1.35
CA GLY A 304 9.75 4.72 -2.45
C GLY A 304 8.52 5.49 -2.94
N VAL A 305 8.72 6.74 -3.33
CA VAL A 305 7.62 7.60 -3.80
C VAL A 305 6.96 6.95 -5.01
N GLY A 306 5.74 6.45 -4.83
CA GLY A 306 4.93 5.75 -5.82
C GLY A 306 3.67 6.53 -6.24
N PRO A 307 2.79 5.93 -7.06
CA PRO A 307 1.56 6.57 -7.55
C PRO A 307 0.62 7.07 -6.44
N GLU A 308 0.64 6.47 -5.25
CA GLU A 308 -0.14 6.87 -4.07
C GLU A 308 0.24 8.24 -3.53
N TYR A 309 1.43 8.76 -3.88
CA TYR A 309 1.87 10.12 -3.55
C TYR A 309 1.31 11.17 -4.51
N SER A 310 0.68 10.76 -5.61
CA SER A 310 0.03 11.67 -6.55
C SER A 310 -1.12 12.43 -5.90
N GLY A 311 -1.20 13.73 -6.17
CA GLY A 311 -2.26 14.57 -5.62
C GLY A 311 -1.87 16.03 -5.53
N SER A 312 -2.75 16.81 -4.91
CA SER A 312 -2.50 18.22 -4.61
C SER A 312 -1.96 18.37 -3.19
N TRP A 313 -0.85 19.08 -3.08
CA TRP A 313 -0.12 19.29 -1.83
C TRP A 313 -0.02 20.77 -1.49
N TYR A 314 -0.05 21.13 -0.22
CA TYR A 314 0.10 22.50 0.23
C TYR A 314 0.66 22.58 1.65
N SER A 315 1.18 23.75 2.02
CA SER A 315 1.51 24.07 3.41
C SER A 315 0.33 24.76 4.08
N PRO A 316 -0.21 24.23 5.20
CA PRO A 316 -1.31 24.88 5.93
C PRO A 316 -0.99 26.31 6.39
N GLY A 317 0.29 26.63 6.63
CA GLY A 317 0.74 27.97 7.02
C GLY A 317 0.93 28.96 5.86
N GLN A 318 0.83 28.50 4.59
CA GLN A 318 1.06 29.32 3.39
C GLN A 318 -0.04 29.12 2.35
N SER A 319 -1.24 29.53 2.69
CA SER A 319 -2.40 29.47 1.80
C SER A 319 -2.18 30.27 0.52
N GLY A 320 -2.55 29.69 -0.63
CA GLY A 320 -2.36 30.29 -1.96
C GLY A 320 -1.16 29.76 -2.73
N HIS A 321 -0.27 29.01 -2.07
CA HIS A 321 0.82 28.26 -2.69
C HIS A 321 0.51 26.78 -2.64
N GLY A 322 0.92 26.03 -3.67
CA GLY A 322 0.66 24.60 -3.70
C GLY A 322 1.36 23.88 -4.82
N PHE A 323 1.29 22.56 -4.75
CA PHE A 323 1.91 21.65 -5.70
C PHE A 323 0.87 20.68 -6.23
N SER A 324 0.98 20.33 -7.52
CA SER A 324 0.42 19.09 -8.04
C SER A 324 1.59 18.14 -8.28
N ILE A 325 1.54 16.98 -7.64
CA ILE A 325 2.54 15.92 -7.79
C ILE A 325 1.86 14.77 -8.52
N GLU A 326 2.46 14.31 -9.61
CA GLU A 326 2.01 13.18 -10.41
C GLU A 326 3.15 12.17 -10.47
N VAL A 327 2.94 10.99 -9.89
CA VAL A 327 3.91 9.89 -9.87
C VAL A 327 3.40 8.76 -10.73
N GLY A 328 4.24 8.27 -11.62
CA GLY A 328 3.95 7.18 -12.52
C GLY A 328 5.22 6.49 -12.99
N GLU A 329 5.10 5.62 -13.98
CA GLU A 329 6.23 4.93 -14.60
C GLU A 329 6.35 5.31 -16.08
N THR A 330 7.58 5.51 -16.55
CA THR A 330 7.88 5.69 -17.99
C THR A 330 8.08 4.36 -18.71
N ALA A 331 8.41 3.31 -17.96
CA ALA A 331 8.48 1.91 -18.34
C ALA A 331 8.32 1.08 -17.08
N PRO A 332 7.96 -0.20 -17.14
CA PRO A 332 7.82 -1.05 -15.96
C PRO A 332 9.05 -0.96 -15.03
N GLY A 333 8.83 -0.56 -13.77
CA GLY A 333 9.89 -0.40 -12.76
C GLY A 333 10.76 0.85 -12.93
N VAL A 334 10.38 1.82 -13.79
CA VAL A 334 11.11 3.09 -13.96
C VAL A 334 10.21 4.24 -13.51
N PRO A 335 10.21 4.57 -12.20
CA PRO A 335 9.36 5.62 -11.66
C PRO A 335 9.80 7.00 -12.16
N LEU A 336 8.82 7.85 -12.42
CA LEU A 336 8.99 9.26 -12.75
C LEU A 336 7.93 10.08 -12.02
N ALA A 337 8.36 11.16 -11.36
CA ALA A 337 7.43 12.15 -10.84
C ALA A 337 7.49 13.42 -11.68
N VAL A 338 6.32 14.01 -11.92
CA VAL A 338 6.16 15.37 -12.48
C VAL A 338 5.53 16.23 -11.40
N VAL A 339 6.11 17.40 -11.17
CA VAL A 339 5.65 18.33 -10.15
C VAL A 339 5.38 19.69 -10.78
N TYR A 340 4.21 20.22 -10.50
CA TYR A 340 3.80 21.57 -10.84
C TYR A 340 3.75 22.39 -9.54
N TRP A 341 4.46 23.52 -9.50
CA TRP A 341 4.47 24.44 -8.38
C TRP A 341 3.78 25.74 -8.76
N TYR A 342 2.76 26.10 -8.01
CA TYR A 342 2.00 27.34 -8.11
C TYR A 342 2.42 28.26 -6.97
N THR A 343 3.02 29.41 -7.29
CA THR A 343 3.52 30.37 -6.30
C THR A 343 3.43 31.80 -6.85
N TYR A 344 4.10 32.76 -6.22
CA TYR A 344 4.09 34.16 -6.59
C TYR A 344 5.49 34.74 -6.54
N ASP A 345 5.75 35.80 -7.35
CA ASP A 345 6.93 36.63 -7.22
C ASP A 345 6.82 37.61 -6.02
N ASP A 346 7.85 38.41 -5.78
CA ASP A 346 7.89 39.40 -4.70
C ASP A 346 6.90 40.58 -4.90
N LEU A 347 6.36 40.73 -6.10
CA LEU A 347 5.31 41.68 -6.46
C LEU A 347 3.88 41.11 -6.34
N GLY A 348 3.75 39.82 -6.05
CA GLY A 348 2.49 39.11 -5.95
C GLY A 348 1.91 38.65 -7.29
N ASN A 349 2.71 38.61 -8.38
CA ASN A 349 2.27 38.04 -9.63
C ASN A 349 2.40 36.50 -9.57
N PRO A 350 1.43 35.74 -10.12
CA PRO A 350 1.49 34.29 -10.09
C PRO A 350 2.65 33.76 -10.97
N ILE A 351 3.37 32.80 -10.43
CA ILE A 351 4.40 32.01 -11.12
C ILE A 351 3.94 30.57 -11.21
N PHE A 352 4.16 29.97 -12.36
CA PHE A 352 3.91 28.59 -12.63
C PHE A 352 5.18 27.90 -13.07
N MET A 353 5.60 26.91 -12.31
CA MET A 353 6.82 26.13 -12.59
C MET A 353 6.50 24.64 -12.73
N VAL A 354 7.29 23.94 -13.51
CA VAL A 354 7.22 22.49 -13.70
C VAL A 354 8.60 21.88 -13.65
N GLY A 355 8.71 20.71 -13.07
CA GLY A 355 9.90 19.89 -13.08
C GLY A 355 9.56 18.43 -13.01
N ASN A 356 10.54 17.58 -13.26
CA ASN A 356 10.40 16.15 -13.12
C ASN A 356 11.69 15.56 -12.53
N GLY A 357 11.54 14.41 -11.87
CA GLY A 357 12.66 13.67 -11.30
C GLY A 357 12.28 12.23 -11.04
N THR A 358 13.30 11.39 -10.92
CA THR A 358 13.13 10.01 -10.49
C THR A 358 13.18 9.96 -8.97
N PRO A 359 12.17 9.38 -8.30
CA PRO A 359 12.22 9.18 -6.87
C PRO A 359 13.41 8.32 -6.42
N VAL A 360 14.03 8.68 -5.30
CA VAL A 360 15.08 7.89 -4.64
C VAL A 360 14.67 7.70 -3.19
N GLY A 361 14.25 6.50 -2.83
CA GLY A 361 13.62 6.25 -1.53
C GLY A 361 12.39 7.15 -1.35
N ASN A 362 12.32 7.87 -0.24
CA ASN A 362 11.25 8.82 0.06
C ASN A 362 11.50 10.25 -0.46
N THR A 363 12.50 10.45 -1.31
CA THR A 363 12.95 11.78 -1.73
C THR A 363 12.72 11.97 -3.22
N LEU A 364 12.23 13.16 -3.58
CA LEU A 364 12.23 13.72 -4.92
C LEU A 364 13.12 14.96 -4.95
N GLU A 365 14.21 14.93 -5.72
CA GLU A 365 15.09 16.07 -5.93
C GLU A 365 15.26 16.33 -7.42
N PHE A 366 15.01 17.58 -7.86
CA PHE A 366 15.17 17.99 -9.27
C PHE A 366 15.19 19.50 -9.41
N ASN A 367 15.62 19.96 -10.60
CA ASN A 367 15.46 21.37 -10.97
C ASN A 367 14.05 21.65 -11.47
N ILE A 368 13.49 22.79 -11.06
CA ILE A 368 12.18 23.26 -11.48
C ILE A 368 12.32 24.44 -12.47
N PHE A 369 11.46 24.48 -13.48
CA PHE A 369 11.58 25.40 -14.59
C PHE A 369 10.27 26.16 -14.81
N GLU A 370 10.40 27.45 -15.18
CA GLU A 370 9.34 28.25 -15.75
C GLU A 370 9.47 28.29 -17.28
N SER A 371 8.34 28.34 -17.97
CA SER A 371 8.27 28.61 -19.40
C SER A 371 7.49 29.91 -19.64
N PRO A 372 8.15 31.08 -19.62
CA PRO A 372 7.47 32.38 -19.77
C PRO A 372 6.95 32.64 -21.16
N VAL A 373 7.50 31.92 -22.16
CA VAL A 373 7.10 32.01 -23.56
C VAL A 373 6.63 30.65 -24.03
N GLY A 374 5.35 30.55 -24.28
CA GLY A 374 4.70 29.38 -24.85
C GLY A 374 4.02 29.70 -26.18
N MET A 375 3.62 28.69 -26.89
CA MET A 375 2.85 28.83 -28.11
C MET A 375 1.41 28.47 -27.91
N LYS A 376 0.53 29.06 -28.72
CA LYS A 376 -0.89 28.71 -28.75
C LYS A 376 -1.03 27.23 -29.14
N TYR A 377 -2.02 26.58 -28.51
CA TYR A 377 -2.36 25.19 -28.82
C TYR A 377 -2.56 24.99 -30.32
N GLY A 378 -1.86 24.00 -30.89
CA GLY A 378 -1.86 23.70 -32.33
C GLY A 378 -0.80 24.44 -33.15
N GLU A 379 -0.01 25.32 -32.53
CA GLU A 379 1.08 26.07 -33.20
C GLU A 379 2.45 25.77 -32.52
N PHE A 380 2.63 24.57 -31.94
CA PHE A 380 3.79 24.23 -31.14
C PHE A 380 5.06 24.08 -31.98
N ASP A 381 6.10 24.82 -31.61
CA ASP A 381 7.45 24.70 -32.12
C ASP A 381 8.43 24.53 -30.94
N PRO A 382 9.02 23.33 -30.76
CA PRO A 382 9.89 23.05 -29.64
C PRO A 382 11.14 23.97 -29.56
N ASP A 383 11.59 24.50 -30.67
CA ASP A 383 12.79 25.34 -30.77
C ASP A 383 12.56 26.76 -30.22
N THR A 384 11.30 27.14 -30.01
CA THR A 384 10.93 28.46 -29.49
C THR A 384 10.57 28.46 -27.98
N VAL A 385 10.54 27.30 -27.33
CA VAL A 385 10.23 27.19 -25.91
C VAL A 385 11.41 27.65 -25.09
N VAL A 386 11.25 28.74 -24.34
CA VAL A 386 12.23 29.22 -23.36
C VAL A 386 11.97 28.53 -22.02
N ARG A 387 13.03 27.99 -21.40
CA ARG A 387 12.97 27.37 -20.07
C ARG A 387 13.95 28.11 -19.14
N ASN A 388 13.40 28.77 -18.16
CA ASN A 388 14.19 29.44 -17.12
C ASN A 388 14.33 28.50 -15.93
N ASN A 389 15.55 28.24 -15.48
CA ASN A 389 15.77 27.43 -14.29
C ASN A 389 15.36 28.24 -13.06
N GLY A 390 14.31 27.78 -12.36
CA GLY A 390 13.82 28.39 -11.12
C GLY A 390 14.59 27.99 -9.87
N GLY A 391 15.43 26.98 -9.96
CA GLY A 391 16.19 26.46 -8.81
C GLY A 391 15.98 24.96 -8.59
N THR A 392 16.48 24.47 -7.46
CA THR A 392 16.37 23.08 -7.05
C THR A 392 15.29 22.92 -5.98
N VAL A 393 14.44 21.94 -6.12
CA VAL A 393 13.41 21.55 -5.14
C VAL A 393 13.70 20.15 -4.62
N VAL A 394 13.40 19.95 -3.33
CA VAL A 394 13.48 18.66 -2.65
C VAL A 394 12.18 18.44 -1.88
N PHE A 395 11.54 17.30 -2.10
CA PHE A 395 10.44 16.79 -1.29
C PHE A 395 10.93 15.57 -0.54
N GLU A 396 10.74 15.55 0.78
CA GLU A 396 10.98 14.37 1.62
C GLU A 396 9.62 13.94 2.18
N PHE A 397 9.14 12.79 1.75
CA PHE A 397 7.84 12.27 2.15
C PHE A 397 7.98 11.44 3.43
N SER A 398 7.16 11.74 4.43
CA SER A 398 7.06 10.94 5.65
C SER A 398 6.07 9.77 5.45
N ASP A 399 5.05 10.01 4.65
CA ASP A 399 4.00 9.05 4.25
C ASP A 399 3.28 9.58 3.00
N SER A 400 2.22 8.88 2.54
CA SER A 400 1.47 9.26 1.33
C SER A 400 0.72 10.60 1.46
N ASP A 401 0.61 11.18 2.66
CA ASP A 401 -0.20 12.37 2.95
C ASP A 401 0.58 13.51 3.61
N THR A 402 1.82 13.25 4.06
CA THR A 402 2.70 14.25 4.69
C THR A 402 4.10 14.26 4.09
N ALA A 403 4.67 15.45 3.94
CA ALA A 403 6.01 15.67 3.41
C ALA A 403 6.64 16.93 3.98
N THR A 404 7.94 17.10 3.74
CA THR A 404 8.61 18.39 3.83
C THR A 404 9.08 18.85 2.46
N PHE A 405 9.08 20.15 2.24
CA PHE A 405 9.53 20.80 1.02
C PHE A 405 10.70 21.72 1.30
N SER A 406 11.75 21.59 0.49
CA SER A 406 12.88 22.50 0.49
C SER A 406 13.10 23.04 -0.91
N TYR A 407 13.52 24.32 -0.99
CA TYR A 407 13.76 25.02 -2.24
C TYR A 407 15.02 25.86 -2.14
N THR A 408 15.90 25.70 -3.11
CA THR A 408 17.09 26.53 -3.28
C THR A 408 16.92 27.35 -4.56
N PRO A 409 16.72 28.69 -4.47
CA PRO A 409 16.57 29.55 -5.62
C PRO A 409 17.79 29.56 -6.53
N SER A 410 17.57 29.70 -7.84
CA SER A 410 18.61 29.95 -8.83
C SER A 410 18.98 31.46 -8.90
N GLU A 411 20.01 31.79 -9.65
CA GLU A 411 20.34 33.22 -9.97
C GLU A 411 19.18 33.90 -10.71
N PHE A 412 18.52 33.17 -11.62
CA PHE A 412 17.37 33.66 -12.37
C PHE A 412 16.19 34.00 -11.42
N SER A 413 15.80 33.07 -10.55
CA SER A 413 14.70 33.33 -9.61
C SER A 413 15.00 34.42 -8.59
N ASN A 414 16.25 34.59 -8.22
CA ASN A 414 16.70 35.71 -7.37
C ASN A 414 16.49 37.05 -8.08
N SER A 415 16.88 37.16 -9.37
CA SER A 415 16.84 38.42 -10.11
C SER A 415 15.44 38.76 -10.65
N GLU A 416 14.69 37.78 -11.09
CA GLU A 416 13.42 37.99 -11.81
C GLU A 416 12.19 37.86 -10.92
N TRP A 417 12.26 37.05 -9.85
CA TRP A 417 11.12 36.79 -8.97
C TRP A 417 11.30 37.29 -7.53
N GLY A 418 12.49 37.76 -7.19
CA GLY A 418 12.82 38.18 -5.83
C GLY A 418 12.95 37.02 -4.83
N HIS A 419 13.03 35.80 -5.30
CA HIS A 419 13.20 34.59 -4.47
C HIS A 419 14.65 34.48 -4.00
N THR A 420 15.02 35.25 -3.00
CA THR A 420 16.40 35.34 -2.50
C THR A 420 16.70 34.46 -1.31
N THR A 421 15.67 33.94 -0.65
CA THR A 421 15.79 33.14 0.58
C THR A 421 15.40 31.68 0.30
N PRO A 422 16.28 30.71 0.59
CA PRO A 422 15.92 29.32 0.54
C PRO A 422 14.75 28.96 1.49
N ILE A 423 13.92 28.03 1.07
CA ILE A 423 12.92 27.38 1.92
C ILE A 423 13.55 26.09 2.42
N VAL A 424 13.44 25.81 3.72
CA VAL A 424 14.00 24.59 4.32
C VAL A 424 12.92 23.90 5.14
N ASN A 425 12.68 22.63 4.82
CA ASN A 425 11.78 21.73 5.56
C ASN A 425 10.39 22.32 5.84
N LEU A 426 9.79 23.00 4.85
CA LEU A 426 8.42 23.50 4.96
C LEU A 426 7.45 22.31 5.01
N PRO A 427 6.66 22.15 6.08
CA PRO A 427 5.73 21.03 6.17
C PRO A 427 4.60 21.15 5.14
N LEU A 428 4.36 20.05 4.45
CA LEU A 428 3.28 19.89 3.47
C LEU A 428 2.30 18.81 3.93
N VAL A 429 1.05 18.99 3.56
CA VAL A 429 0.00 17.99 3.68
C VAL A 429 -0.69 17.82 2.33
N LYS A 430 -1.15 16.61 2.05
CA LYS A 430 -1.94 16.33 0.86
C LYS A 430 -3.37 16.84 1.05
N LEU A 431 -3.86 17.61 0.06
CA LEU A 431 -5.24 18.14 0.09
C LEU A 431 -6.26 17.08 -0.34
N PHE A 432 -5.95 16.31 -1.38
CA PHE A 432 -6.72 15.15 -1.84
C PHE A 432 -5.84 14.22 -2.68
N SER A 433 -6.18 12.95 -2.68
CA SER A 433 -5.50 11.93 -3.50
C SER A 433 -6.18 11.81 -4.87
N ILE A 434 -5.36 11.61 -5.91
CA ILE A 434 -5.87 11.16 -7.20
C ILE A 434 -6.08 9.65 -7.09
N PRO A 435 -7.31 9.13 -7.30
CA PRO A 435 -7.51 7.69 -7.27
C PRO A 435 -6.65 7.03 -8.34
N VAL A 436 -5.73 6.17 -7.93
CA VAL A 436 -4.99 5.32 -8.85
C VAL A 436 -5.98 4.30 -9.37
N SER A 437 -6.36 4.40 -10.64
CA SER A 437 -7.11 3.34 -11.30
C SER A 437 -6.18 2.15 -11.42
N THR A 438 -6.38 1.13 -10.61
CA THR A 438 -5.84 -0.19 -10.88
C THR A 438 -6.53 -0.68 -12.15
N SER A 439 -5.94 -0.39 -13.30
CA SER A 439 -6.35 -1.03 -14.53
C SER A 439 -6.11 -2.52 -14.39
N ASN A 440 -7.20 -3.28 -14.39
CA ASN A 440 -7.22 -4.74 -14.50
C ASN A 440 -6.29 -5.23 -15.62
#